data_5b7c2b4af32c6e750570bbf32f616c8f
#
_entry.id   5b7c2b4af32c6e750570bbf32f616c8f
#
_cell.length_a   1.000
_cell.length_b   1.000
_cell.length_c   1.000
_cell.angle_alpha   90.00
_cell.angle_beta   90.00
_cell.angle_gamma   90.00
#
_symmetry.space_group_name_H-M   'P 1'
#
loop_
_entity.id
_entity.type
_entity.pdbx_description
1 polymer ?
#
loop_
_entity_poly.entity_id
_entity_poly.type
_entity_poly.pdbx_seq_one_letter_code
_entity_poly.pdbx_strand_id
1 'polypeptide(L)'
;TNASVLDEFYWLNKEDPNYSKCRAIESGGKRIDTDGDFTLTKKAIKEILNLCLMKEEDLDDVKITDVFSRDFLNSNFWLYWKTMFAFEPWHSAMEMRRYLMRFVHHIGGLADFSALKFTKYNQYESLVLPMIEYLKSHSVNFEFGVQVNNILVDATPSTKIAREIILTRDDKEESIPLTVNDLVFVTNGSITESSTYGDNDHPAPITHSLGGSWTLWKNLANQSPEFGRPEKFCDHIPAKSWFVSATATTDNKKIISYIEQLCKRDVLSGRTVTGGIISVANSSWQLSFTVNRQQQFKKQPKNQVSVWIYALYSDEKGDFIKKPITECTGSEICQEWLYHMGVPQEEIVELAQSECNTIPVYMPYVTAYFMPRAYKDRPLVVPNGSKNLAFIGNFAETARDTVFTTEYSVRTAMEAVYQLLDVDRGVPEVYASEFDARVLMDAFYELNDRKSLHELVNKNFIKRSVLNTVLKKIRGTFIEELLRKHKLL
;
A
#
# COMPACT_ATOMS: atom_id res chain seq x y z
N THR A 1 18.00 -22.52 12.01
CA THR A 1 17.49 -21.96 13.24
C THR A 1 16.74 -20.67 12.97
N ASN A 2 15.46 -20.79 12.74
CA ASN A 2 14.61 -19.73 12.26
C ASN A 2 14.06 -18.80 13.37
N ALA A 3 14.39 -19.05 14.62
CA ALA A 3 14.23 -18.06 15.69
C ALA A 3 14.95 -16.75 15.38
N SER A 4 16.00 -16.80 14.55
CA SER A 4 16.83 -15.67 14.24
C SER A 4 16.18 -14.59 13.39
N VAL A 5 15.16 -14.88 12.55
CA VAL A 5 14.57 -13.87 11.65
C VAL A 5 13.67 -12.91 12.44
N LEU A 6 12.81 -13.42 13.31
CA LEU A 6 11.97 -12.58 14.17
C LEU A 6 12.82 -11.86 15.23
N ASP A 7 13.79 -12.54 15.82
CA ASP A 7 14.71 -11.93 16.79
C ASP A 7 15.55 -10.83 16.15
N GLU A 8 16.08 -11.05 14.95
CA GLU A 8 16.80 -10.03 14.18
C GLU A 8 15.90 -8.84 13.83
N PHE A 9 14.66 -9.10 13.42
CA PHE A 9 13.69 -8.05 13.12
C PHE A 9 13.37 -7.20 14.35
N TYR A 10 13.06 -7.84 15.48
CA TYR A 10 12.75 -7.12 16.72
C TYR A 10 13.97 -6.34 17.25
N TRP A 11 15.14 -6.97 17.27
CA TRP A 11 16.37 -6.32 17.69
C TRP A 11 16.69 -5.10 16.83
N LEU A 12 16.63 -5.27 15.51
CA LEU A 12 16.92 -4.22 14.54
C LEU A 12 16.01 -2.99 14.72
N ASN A 13 14.71 -3.20 14.88
CA ASN A 13 13.75 -2.11 15.05
C ASN A 13 13.77 -1.50 16.46
N LYS A 14 14.37 -2.18 17.44
CA LYS A 14 14.62 -1.65 18.78
C LYS A 14 15.87 -0.77 18.82
N GLU A 15 16.95 -1.21 18.19
CA GLU A 15 18.24 -0.51 18.19
C GLU A 15 18.26 0.67 17.19
N ASP A 16 17.50 0.58 16.12
CA ASP A 16 17.35 1.63 15.11
C ASP A 16 15.86 1.83 14.79
N PRO A 17 15.09 2.45 15.70
CA PRO A 17 13.67 2.73 15.48
C PRO A 17 13.46 3.57 14.23
N ASN A 18 12.46 3.22 13.46
CA ASN A 18 12.17 3.94 12.22
C ASN A 18 11.65 5.35 12.53
N TYR A 19 12.15 6.32 11.78
CA TYR A 19 11.70 7.71 11.85
C TYR A 19 12.14 8.48 10.61
N SER A 20 11.21 9.16 9.94
CA SER A 20 11.53 10.09 8.85
C SER A 20 11.83 11.49 9.39
N LYS A 21 12.94 12.08 8.94
CA LYS A 21 13.28 13.48 9.22
C LYS A 21 12.87 14.45 8.12
N CYS A 22 12.38 13.91 7.01
CA CYS A 22 11.94 14.69 5.85
C CYS A 22 10.80 13.95 5.16
N ARG A 23 9.57 14.40 5.37
CA ARG A 23 8.39 13.77 4.77
C ARG A 23 8.05 14.32 3.39
N ALA A 24 8.33 15.61 3.19
CA ALA A 24 8.02 16.30 1.94
C ALA A 24 9.08 17.34 1.59
N ILE A 25 9.26 17.56 0.30
CA ILE A 25 10.11 18.61 -0.26
C ILE A 25 9.34 19.38 -1.35
N GLU A 26 9.76 20.61 -1.62
CA GLU A 26 9.51 21.30 -2.89
C GLU A 26 10.60 20.92 -3.90
N SER A 27 10.32 21.11 -5.20
CA SER A 27 11.33 20.99 -6.26
C SER A 27 12.59 21.79 -5.91
N GLY A 28 13.76 21.25 -6.26
CA GLY A 28 15.03 21.86 -5.87
C GLY A 28 15.53 21.43 -4.48
N GLY A 29 14.97 20.36 -3.89
CA GLY A 29 15.43 19.76 -2.65
C GLY A 29 15.13 20.58 -1.40
N LYS A 30 14.25 21.58 -1.48
CA LYS A 30 13.89 22.38 -0.31
C LYS A 30 12.92 21.59 0.58
N ARG A 31 13.35 21.32 1.80
CA ARG A 31 12.49 20.64 2.79
C ARG A 31 11.28 21.48 3.13
N ILE A 32 10.10 20.85 3.16
CA ILE A 32 8.89 21.43 3.73
C ILE A 32 8.85 21.02 5.20
N ASP A 33 8.99 22.00 6.08
CA ASP A 33 8.78 21.78 7.50
C ASP A 33 7.31 21.95 7.82
N THR A 34 6.65 20.83 8.00
CA THR A 34 5.22 20.80 8.31
C THR A 34 4.96 20.64 9.80
N ASP A 35 6.02 20.49 10.61
CA ASP A 35 5.92 20.07 12.03
C ASP A 35 5.03 18.84 12.24
N GLY A 36 4.76 18.09 11.17
CA GLY A 36 3.86 16.96 11.14
C GLY A 36 2.37 17.33 11.09
N ASP A 37 2.03 18.59 10.83
CA ASP A 37 0.65 19.05 10.75
C ASP A 37 -0.06 18.51 9.51
N PHE A 38 -1.30 18.09 9.70
CA PHE A 38 -2.16 17.57 8.63
C PHE A 38 -2.89 18.65 7.84
N THR A 39 -2.95 19.88 8.38
CA THR A 39 -3.60 21.04 7.76
C THR A 39 -5.06 20.81 7.37
N LEU A 40 -5.77 19.95 8.11
CA LEU A 40 -7.17 19.64 7.88
C LEU A 40 -8.07 20.78 8.35
N THR A 41 -9.01 21.19 7.49
CA THR A 41 -10.09 22.09 7.91
C THR A 41 -11.11 21.32 8.75
N LYS A 42 -11.93 22.04 9.55
CA LYS A 42 -13.04 21.43 10.29
C LYS A 42 -14.03 20.70 9.38
N LYS A 43 -14.18 21.17 8.14
CA LYS A 43 -15.00 20.52 7.11
C LYS A 43 -14.38 19.18 6.71
N ALA A 44 -13.08 19.16 6.40
CA ALA A 44 -12.35 17.95 6.01
C ALA A 44 -12.35 16.87 7.13
N ILE A 45 -12.16 17.28 8.39
CA ILE A 45 -12.29 16.36 9.55
C ILE A 45 -13.70 15.76 9.63
N LYS A 46 -14.73 16.59 9.41
CA LYS A 46 -16.11 16.09 9.39
C LYS A 46 -16.36 15.11 8.25
N GLU A 47 -15.76 15.33 7.08
CA GLU A 47 -15.85 14.43 5.93
C GLU A 47 -15.21 13.07 6.25
N ILE A 48 -14.04 13.05 6.91
CA ILE A 48 -13.41 11.81 7.39
C ILE A 48 -14.35 11.06 8.35
N LEU A 49 -14.89 11.75 9.33
CA LEU A 49 -15.80 11.15 10.31
C LEU A 49 -17.07 10.61 9.64
N ASN A 50 -17.64 11.36 8.70
CA ASN A 50 -18.82 10.92 7.96
C ASN A 50 -18.52 9.63 7.17
N LEU A 51 -17.39 9.56 6.46
CA LEU A 51 -17.00 8.34 5.73
C LEU A 51 -16.85 7.15 6.69
N CYS A 52 -16.22 7.32 7.84
CA CYS A 52 -16.08 6.25 8.84
C CYS A 52 -17.44 5.75 9.37
N LEU A 53 -18.45 6.62 9.44
CA LEU A 53 -19.80 6.28 9.90
C LEU A 53 -20.72 5.68 8.82
N MET A 54 -20.37 5.79 7.53
CA MET A 54 -21.14 5.19 6.45
C MET A 54 -21.04 3.66 6.49
N LYS A 55 -22.09 2.99 6.05
CA LYS A 55 -22.04 1.54 5.80
C LYS A 55 -21.31 1.26 4.50
N GLU A 56 -20.66 0.11 4.40
CA GLU A 56 -19.95 -0.26 3.18
C GLU A 56 -20.89 -0.41 1.98
N GLU A 57 -22.12 -0.89 2.20
CA GLU A 57 -23.16 -1.01 1.18
C GLU A 57 -23.57 0.34 0.57
N ASP A 58 -23.45 1.45 1.32
CA ASP A 58 -23.72 2.81 0.84
C ASP A 58 -22.56 3.38 0.01
N LEU A 59 -21.45 2.65 -0.08
CA LEU A 59 -20.23 3.05 -0.78
C LEU A 59 -19.98 2.25 -2.08
N ASP A 60 -20.97 1.47 -2.52
CA ASP A 60 -20.90 0.75 -3.78
C ASP A 60 -20.67 1.71 -4.96
N ASP A 61 -19.59 1.50 -5.71
CA ASP A 61 -19.13 2.33 -6.84
C ASP A 61 -18.86 3.83 -6.51
N VAL A 62 -18.83 4.23 -5.24
CA VAL A 62 -18.54 5.60 -4.79
C VAL A 62 -17.05 5.87 -4.82
N LYS A 63 -16.68 7.03 -5.38
CA LYS A 63 -15.28 7.52 -5.46
C LYS A 63 -14.92 8.40 -4.26
N ILE A 64 -13.63 8.53 -3.98
CA ILE A 64 -13.11 9.46 -2.97
C ILE A 64 -13.58 10.90 -3.25
N THR A 65 -13.60 11.33 -4.52
CA THR A 65 -14.09 12.67 -4.92
C THR A 65 -15.57 12.90 -4.65
N ASP A 66 -16.36 11.85 -4.48
CA ASP A 66 -17.79 11.97 -4.21
C ASP A 66 -18.09 12.25 -2.72
N VAL A 67 -17.12 11.93 -1.85
CA VAL A 67 -17.25 12.07 -0.38
C VAL A 67 -16.36 13.17 0.18
N PHE A 68 -15.26 13.52 -0.49
CA PHE A 68 -14.31 14.51 -0.01
C PHE A 68 -14.27 15.77 -0.89
N SER A 69 -14.25 16.91 -0.24
CA SER A 69 -14.12 18.22 -0.89
C SER A 69 -12.64 18.56 -1.21
N ARG A 70 -12.46 19.66 -1.96
CA ARG A 70 -11.12 20.20 -2.22
C ARG A 70 -10.35 20.55 -0.95
N ASP A 71 -11.04 20.92 0.14
CA ASP A 71 -10.41 21.20 1.43
C ASP A 71 -9.62 20.00 1.94
N PHE A 72 -10.17 18.79 1.82
CA PHE A 72 -9.49 17.56 2.17
C PHE A 72 -8.36 17.24 1.18
N LEU A 73 -8.65 17.30 -0.14
CA LEU A 73 -7.69 16.93 -1.19
C LEU A 73 -6.46 17.86 -1.28
N ASN A 74 -6.55 19.07 -0.71
CA ASN A 74 -5.43 20.02 -0.63
C ASN A 74 -4.69 19.97 0.72
N SER A 75 -5.05 19.09 1.63
CA SER A 75 -4.41 18.97 2.94
C SER A 75 -3.09 18.18 2.90
N ASN A 76 -2.22 18.41 3.88
CA ASN A 76 -1.03 17.57 4.07
C ASN A 76 -1.42 16.13 4.41
N PHE A 77 -2.56 15.93 5.11
CA PHE A 77 -3.08 14.60 5.35
C PHE A 77 -3.26 13.81 4.05
N TRP A 78 -3.93 14.41 3.06
CA TRP A 78 -4.11 13.76 1.76
C TRP A 78 -2.79 13.55 1.02
N LEU A 79 -1.86 14.51 1.05
CA LEU A 79 -0.53 14.34 0.47
C LEU A 79 0.18 13.12 1.08
N TYR A 80 0.17 13.00 2.42
CA TYR A 80 0.82 11.89 3.10
C TYR A 80 0.11 10.56 2.84
N TRP A 81 -1.21 10.57 2.84
CA TRP A 81 -2.05 9.40 2.61
C TRP A 81 -1.89 8.85 1.20
N LYS A 82 -2.11 9.69 0.19
CA LYS A 82 -2.02 9.27 -1.21
C LYS A 82 -0.63 8.76 -1.59
N THR A 83 0.43 9.39 -1.09
CA THR A 83 1.79 8.97 -1.40
C THR A 83 2.24 7.74 -0.60
N MET A 84 1.67 7.48 0.58
CA MET A 84 1.97 6.27 1.34
C MET A 84 1.26 5.03 0.77
N PHE A 85 0.01 5.18 0.38
CA PHE A 85 -0.84 4.05 -0.01
C PHE A 85 -1.15 3.99 -1.51
N ALA A 86 -0.63 4.90 -2.30
CA ALA A 86 -0.90 5.04 -3.74
C ALA A 86 -2.39 5.26 -4.07
N PHE A 87 -3.11 6.00 -3.22
CA PHE A 87 -4.48 6.40 -3.52
C PHE A 87 -4.54 7.56 -4.50
N GLU A 88 -5.50 7.51 -5.38
CA GLU A 88 -5.89 8.62 -6.25
C GLU A 88 -7.33 9.06 -5.98
N PRO A 89 -7.70 10.34 -6.31
CA PRO A 89 -9.02 10.88 -5.97
C PRO A 89 -10.20 10.11 -6.57
N TRP A 90 -10.01 9.41 -7.67
CA TRP A 90 -11.03 8.61 -8.37
C TRP A 90 -11.15 7.17 -7.84
N HIS A 91 -10.26 6.74 -6.94
CA HIS A 91 -10.33 5.42 -6.31
C HIS A 91 -11.55 5.26 -5.39
N SER A 92 -11.81 4.03 -5.01
CA SER A 92 -12.94 3.63 -4.15
C SER A 92 -12.94 4.31 -2.78
N ALA A 93 -14.05 4.95 -2.45
CA ALA A 93 -14.29 5.47 -1.09
C ALA A 93 -14.45 4.34 -0.06
N MET A 94 -14.96 3.17 -0.47
CA MET A 94 -15.04 1.98 0.39
C MET A 94 -13.66 1.51 0.82
N GLU A 95 -12.70 1.40 -0.12
CA GLU A 95 -11.33 1.02 0.22
C GLU A 95 -10.65 2.09 1.08
N MET A 96 -10.86 3.37 0.79
CA MET A 96 -10.37 4.48 1.64
C MET A 96 -10.91 4.38 3.07
N ARG A 97 -12.20 4.07 3.25
CA ARG A 97 -12.81 3.85 4.55
C ARG A 97 -12.16 2.69 5.29
N ARG A 98 -11.96 1.54 4.61
CA ARG A 98 -11.31 0.36 5.19
C ARG A 98 -9.90 0.68 5.69
N TYR A 99 -9.13 1.42 4.91
CA TYR A 99 -7.80 1.87 5.31
C TYR A 99 -7.84 2.81 6.53
N LEU A 100 -8.74 3.79 6.55
CA LEU A 100 -8.91 4.69 7.70
C LEU A 100 -9.25 3.91 8.97
N MET A 101 -10.21 2.98 8.90
CA MET A 101 -10.61 2.15 10.05
C MET A 101 -9.46 1.23 10.49
N ARG A 102 -8.78 0.59 9.55
CA ARG A 102 -7.68 -0.35 9.82
C ARG A 102 -6.47 0.32 10.45
N PHE A 103 -6.17 1.56 10.07
CA PHE A 103 -4.95 2.26 10.47
C PHE A 103 -5.18 3.48 11.38
N VAL A 104 -6.37 3.63 11.97
CA VAL A 104 -6.68 4.78 12.84
C VAL A 104 -5.68 4.93 14.00
N HIS A 105 -5.17 3.82 14.54
CA HIS A 105 -4.16 3.81 15.61
C HIS A 105 -2.75 4.23 15.15
N HIS A 106 -2.54 4.38 13.86
CA HIS A 106 -1.27 4.82 13.27
C HIS A 106 -1.34 6.20 12.61
N ILE A 107 -2.46 6.92 12.77
CA ILE A 107 -2.63 8.25 12.14
C ILE A 107 -1.50 9.21 12.56
N GLY A 108 -1.12 9.24 13.82
CA GLY A 108 -0.01 10.08 14.29
C GLY A 108 1.33 9.77 13.62
N GLY A 109 1.57 8.52 13.25
CA GLY A 109 2.78 8.08 12.56
C GLY A 109 2.78 8.31 11.03
N LEU A 110 1.71 8.89 10.46
CA LEU A 110 1.62 9.14 9.01
C LEU A 110 2.60 10.22 8.54
N ALA A 111 2.89 11.19 9.40
CA ALA A 111 3.78 12.31 9.09
C ALA A 111 5.28 11.94 9.19
N ASP A 112 5.65 11.02 10.06
CA ASP A 112 7.05 10.69 10.36
C ASP A 112 7.43 9.22 10.17
N PHE A 113 6.47 8.37 9.79
CA PHE A 113 6.64 6.94 9.62
C PHE A 113 7.15 6.17 10.85
N SER A 114 7.05 6.72 12.04
CA SER A 114 7.49 6.08 13.29
C SER A 114 6.78 4.75 13.58
N ALA A 115 5.56 4.59 13.04
CA ALA A 115 4.80 3.35 13.14
C ALA A 115 5.34 2.21 12.25
N LEU A 116 6.12 2.51 11.19
CA LEU A 116 6.62 1.51 10.26
C LEU A 116 7.84 0.79 10.83
N LYS A 117 7.92 -0.50 10.49
CA LYS A 117 9.06 -1.36 10.81
C LYS A 117 9.56 -2.02 9.53
N PHE A 118 10.85 -2.17 9.42
CA PHE A 118 11.49 -2.70 8.23
C PHE A 118 12.31 -3.95 8.55
N THR A 119 12.36 -4.87 7.60
CA THR A 119 13.30 -5.99 7.60
C THR A 119 14.71 -5.51 7.29
N LYS A 120 15.72 -6.33 7.57
CA LYS A 120 17.13 -6.01 7.30
C LYS A 120 17.41 -5.83 5.81
N TYR A 121 16.93 -6.79 5.02
CA TYR A 121 16.97 -6.75 3.56
C TYR A 121 15.56 -6.57 3.02
N ASN A 122 15.40 -6.58 1.70
CA ASN A 122 14.07 -6.56 1.06
C ASN A 122 13.20 -7.73 1.55
N GLN A 123 11.88 -7.60 1.36
CA GLN A 123 10.93 -8.59 1.87
C GLN A 123 11.10 -9.98 1.23
N TYR A 124 11.52 -10.04 -0.03
CA TYR A 124 11.75 -11.33 -0.69
C TYR A 124 12.85 -12.13 0.01
N GLU A 125 14.02 -11.52 0.24
CA GLU A 125 15.14 -12.19 0.88
C GLU A 125 14.97 -12.40 2.39
N SER A 126 14.18 -11.53 3.05
CA SER A 126 13.98 -11.59 4.50
C SER A 126 12.80 -12.47 4.93
N LEU A 127 11.74 -12.57 4.11
CA LEU A 127 10.51 -13.27 4.46
C LEU A 127 10.15 -14.36 3.46
N VAL A 128 10.04 -14.03 2.16
CA VAL A 128 9.47 -14.95 1.16
C VAL A 128 10.42 -16.13 0.91
N LEU A 129 11.69 -15.87 0.66
CA LEU A 129 12.67 -16.92 0.38
C LEU A 129 12.82 -17.93 1.54
N PRO A 130 12.98 -17.52 2.81
CA PRO A 130 12.99 -18.45 3.93
C PRO A 130 11.71 -19.30 4.07
N MET A 131 10.53 -18.72 3.75
CA MET A 131 9.28 -19.49 3.74
C MET A 131 9.25 -20.54 2.62
N ILE A 132 9.72 -20.18 1.42
CA ILE A 132 9.83 -21.13 0.31
C ILE A 132 10.77 -22.30 0.67
N GLU A 133 11.93 -21.99 1.25
CA GLU A 133 12.89 -23.01 1.69
C GLU A 133 12.29 -23.95 2.77
N TYR A 134 11.57 -23.37 3.71
CA TYR A 134 10.86 -24.15 4.73
C TYR A 134 9.80 -25.09 4.12
N LEU A 135 8.96 -24.58 3.23
CA LEU A 135 7.90 -25.34 2.57
C LEU A 135 8.50 -26.48 1.71
N LYS A 136 9.57 -26.21 0.97
CA LYS A 136 10.29 -27.24 0.21
C LYS A 136 10.84 -28.34 1.12
N SER A 137 11.34 -27.99 2.30
CA SER A 137 11.81 -28.97 3.28
C SER A 137 10.70 -29.85 3.85
N HIS A 138 9.43 -29.46 3.68
CA HIS A 138 8.23 -30.21 4.04
C HIS A 138 7.51 -30.82 2.83
N SER A 139 8.23 -31.07 1.76
CA SER A 139 7.72 -31.72 0.56
C SER A 139 6.63 -30.96 -0.20
N VAL A 140 6.55 -29.63 0.00
CA VAL A 140 5.69 -28.80 -0.85
C VAL A 140 6.36 -28.64 -2.22
N ASN A 141 5.63 -29.02 -3.27
CA ASN A 141 6.09 -28.88 -4.65
C ASN A 141 5.77 -27.48 -5.18
N PHE A 142 6.74 -26.86 -5.86
CA PHE A 142 6.58 -25.57 -6.55
C PHE A 142 6.82 -25.79 -8.03
N GLU A 143 5.80 -25.56 -8.84
CA GLU A 143 5.88 -25.63 -10.29
C GLU A 143 5.83 -24.23 -10.89
N PHE A 144 6.82 -23.91 -11.72
CA PHE A 144 6.95 -22.65 -12.44
C PHE A 144 6.81 -22.90 -13.94
N GLY A 145 6.50 -21.85 -14.72
CA GLY A 145 6.28 -21.99 -16.15
C GLY A 145 4.97 -22.72 -16.50
N VAL A 146 4.03 -22.77 -15.53
CA VAL A 146 2.72 -23.37 -15.70
C VAL A 146 1.67 -22.29 -15.59
N GLN A 147 0.82 -22.17 -16.62
CA GLN A 147 -0.31 -21.25 -16.63
C GLN A 147 -1.59 -22.03 -16.38
N VAL A 148 -2.26 -21.77 -15.27
CA VAL A 148 -3.61 -22.30 -15.01
C VAL A 148 -4.63 -21.46 -15.81
N ASN A 149 -5.29 -22.09 -16.76
CA ASN A 149 -6.22 -21.42 -17.67
C ASN A 149 -7.66 -21.40 -17.11
N ASN A 150 -8.06 -22.50 -16.46
CA ASN A 150 -9.40 -22.63 -15.87
C ASN A 150 -9.41 -23.66 -14.74
N ILE A 151 -10.43 -23.60 -13.90
CA ILE A 151 -10.82 -24.65 -12.97
C ILE A 151 -12.28 -24.93 -13.22
N LEU A 152 -12.61 -26.13 -13.66
CA LEU A 152 -13.99 -26.53 -13.91
C LEU A 152 -14.67 -26.83 -12.57
N VAL A 153 -15.82 -26.19 -12.34
CA VAL A 153 -16.56 -26.28 -11.08
C VAL A 153 -18.00 -26.70 -11.34
N ASP A 154 -18.42 -27.78 -10.70
CA ASP A 154 -19.84 -28.09 -10.60
C ASP A 154 -20.48 -27.08 -9.66
N ALA A 155 -21.06 -26.02 -10.20
CA ALA A 155 -21.61 -24.90 -9.44
C ALA A 155 -23.17 -24.95 -9.47
N THR A 156 -23.76 -25.17 -8.31
CA THR A 156 -25.18 -24.97 -8.06
C THR A 156 -25.38 -23.92 -6.97
N PRO A 157 -26.55 -23.38 -6.74
CA PRO A 157 -26.80 -22.45 -5.65
C PRO A 157 -26.39 -22.96 -4.27
N SER A 158 -26.50 -24.29 -4.03
CA SER A 158 -26.23 -24.91 -2.73
C SER A 158 -24.87 -25.62 -2.63
N THR A 159 -24.21 -25.91 -3.74
CA THR A 159 -22.99 -26.73 -3.75
C THR A 159 -22.05 -26.27 -4.86
N LYS A 160 -20.76 -26.18 -4.54
CA LYS A 160 -19.68 -25.90 -5.49
C LYS A 160 -18.53 -26.88 -5.26
N ILE A 161 -18.15 -27.59 -6.32
CA ILE A 161 -17.10 -28.62 -6.28
C ILE A 161 -16.18 -28.43 -7.48
N ALA A 162 -14.91 -28.11 -7.22
CA ALA A 162 -13.88 -28.12 -8.26
C ALA A 162 -13.62 -29.56 -8.72
N ARG A 163 -13.62 -29.78 -10.05
CA ARG A 163 -13.51 -31.11 -10.67
C ARG A 163 -12.25 -31.32 -11.46
N GLU A 164 -11.71 -30.25 -12.04
CA GLU A 164 -10.58 -30.35 -12.95
C GLU A 164 -9.85 -29.02 -13.03
N ILE A 165 -8.53 -29.05 -13.05
CA ILE A 165 -7.67 -27.90 -13.34
C ILE A 165 -7.18 -28.04 -14.79
N ILE A 166 -7.45 -27.02 -15.62
CA ILE A 166 -6.93 -26.93 -16.98
C ILE A 166 -5.76 -25.96 -16.98
N LEU A 167 -4.62 -26.41 -17.48
CA LEU A 167 -3.38 -25.64 -17.47
C LEU A 167 -2.61 -25.79 -18.79
N THR A 168 -1.68 -24.89 -19.03
CA THR A 168 -0.69 -24.97 -20.11
C THR A 168 0.69 -25.09 -19.50
N ARG A 169 1.44 -26.09 -19.99
CA ARG A 169 2.83 -26.34 -19.66
C ARG A 169 3.60 -26.63 -20.95
N ASP A 170 4.70 -25.94 -21.19
CA ASP A 170 5.50 -26.07 -22.40
C ASP A 170 4.65 -26.03 -23.70
N ASP A 171 3.75 -25.02 -23.77
CA ASP A 171 2.78 -24.79 -24.85
C ASP A 171 1.79 -25.94 -25.09
N LYS A 172 1.67 -26.90 -24.18
CA LYS A 172 0.69 -28.00 -24.23
C LYS A 172 -0.37 -27.81 -23.16
N GLU A 173 -1.60 -28.02 -23.57
CA GLU A 173 -2.71 -28.08 -22.64
C GLU A 173 -2.72 -29.43 -21.92
N GLU A 174 -2.83 -29.37 -20.62
CA GLU A 174 -2.93 -30.52 -19.71
C GLU A 174 -4.12 -30.31 -18.78
N SER A 175 -4.63 -31.41 -18.23
CA SER A 175 -5.65 -31.35 -17.19
C SER A 175 -5.30 -32.22 -15.99
N ILE A 176 -5.72 -31.73 -14.81
CA ILE A 176 -5.57 -32.46 -13.55
C ILE A 176 -6.99 -32.72 -13.00
N PRO A 177 -7.48 -33.98 -13.04
CA PRO A 177 -8.75 -34.35 -12.47
C PRO A 177 -8.70 -34.22 -10.94
N LEU A 178 -9.78 -33.74 -10.34
CA LEU A 178 -9.91 -33.52 -8.92
C LEU A 178 -11.06 -34.36 -8.33
N THR A 179 -10.88 -34.78 -7.10
CA THR A 179 -11.93 -35.35 -6.25
C THR A 179 -12.42 -34.30 -5.23
N VAL A 180 -13.48 -34.59 -4.52
CA VAL A 180 -14.00 -33.71 -3.46
C VAL A 180 -13.00 -33.55 -2.28
N ASN A 181 -12.03 -34.46 -2.19
CA ASN A 181 -11.01 -34.44 -1.14
C ASN A 181 -9.76 -33.62 -1.53
N ASP A 182 -9.65 -33.22 -2.79
CA ASP A 182 -8.56 -32.38 -3.28
C ASP A 182 -8.95 -30.92 -3.06
N LEU A 183 -8.24 -30.20 -2.20
CA LEU A 183 -8.52 -28.81 -1.89
C LEU A 183 -7.83 -27.88 -2.88
N VAL A 184 -8.56 -26.90 -3.42
CA VAL A 184 -8.08 -25.93 -4.39
C VAL A 184 -8.14 -24.53 -3.79
N PHE A 185 -7.00 -23.85 -3.73
CA PHE A 185 -6.88 -22.46 -3.29
C PHE A 185 -6.44 -21.59 -4.46
N VAL A 186 -7.24 -20.60 -4.81
CA VAL A 186 -7.02 -19.74 -5.97
C VAL A 186 -6.66 -18.34 -5.53
N THR A 187 -5.51 -17.84 -5.97
CA THR A 187 -5.18 -16.42 -5.87
C THR A 187 -5.70 -15.73 -7.11
N ASN A 188 -6.80 -15.00 -6.96
CA ASN A 188 -7.44 -14.29 -8.06
C ASN A 188 -6.67 -13.05 -8.47
N GLY A 189 -6.58 -12.79 -9.77
CA GLY A 189 -5.96 -11.61 -10.33
C GLY A 189 -4.50 -11.44 -9.91
N SER A 190 -3.79 -10.55 -10.57
CA SER A 190 -2.44 -10.17 -10.18
C SER A 190 -2.20 -8.71 -10.48
N ILE A 191 -1.63 -8.00 -9.52
CA ILE A 191 -1.29 -6.57 -9.68
C ILE A 191 0.07 -6.36 -10.34
N THR A 192 0.87 -7.42 -10.51
CA THR A 192 2.25 -7.33 -11.00
C THR A 192 2.57 -8.26 -12.17
N GLU A 193 1.70 -9.22 -12.52
CA GLU A 193 1.93 -10.20 -13.57
C GLU A 193 2.23 -9.57 -14.93
N SER A 194 1.52 -8.51 -15.27
CA SER A 194 1.67 -7.79 -16.55
C SER A 194 2.71 -6.66 -16.49
N SER A 195 3.58 -6.65 -15.48
CA SER A 195 4.63 -5.64 -15.38
C SER A 195 5.66 -5.81 -16.48
N THR A 196 6.11 -4.67 -17.02
CA THR A 196 7.20 -4.62 -18.00
C THR A 196 8.34 -3.81 -17.44
N TYR A 197 9.54 -4.04 -17.98
CA TYR A 197 10.77 -3.43 -17.52
C TYR A 197 11.44 -2.70 -18.68
N GLY A 198 11.90 -1.49 -18.42
CA GLY A 198 12.84 -0.79 -19.30
C GLY A 198 14.27 -0.92 -18.78
N ASP A 199 15.10 -0.03 -19.25
CA ASP A 199 16.48 0.11 -18.79
C ASP A 199 16.88 1.60 -18.79
N ASN A 200 18.15 1.88 -18.63
CA ASN A 200 18.65 3.26 -18.58
C ASN A 200 18.35 4.04 -19.86
N ASP A 201 18.30 3.38 -21.01
CA ASP A 201 18.18 3.96 -22.35
C ASP A 201 16.81 3.75 -23.00
N HIS A 202 16.00 2.85 -22.44
CA HIS A 202 14.68 2.52 -22.97
C HIS A 202 13.58 2.62 -21.91
N PRO A 203 12.40 3.16 -22.26
CA PRO A 203 11.23 3.13 -21.37
C PRO A 203 10.72 1.69 -21.21
N ALA A 204 10.00 1.44 -20.13
CA ALA A 204 9.28 0.19 -19.97
C ALA A 204 8.16 0.10 -21.03
N PRO A 205 8.06 -0.99 -21.81
CA PRO A 205 7.02 -1.13 -22.83
C PRO A 205 5.62 -1.06 -22.22
N ILE A 206 4.75 -0.23 -22.78
CA ILE A 206 3.34 -0.15 -22.37
C ILE A 206 2.63 -1.40 -22.88
N THR A 207 1.98 -2.13 -22.01
CA THR A 207 1.19 -3.31 -22.36
C THR A 207 -0.23 -3.20 -21.82
N HIS A 208 -1.18 -3.74 -22.58
CA HIS A 208 -2.57 -3.93 -22.17
C HIS A 208 -2.89 -5.42 -21.94
N SER A 209 -1.86 -6.26 -21.84
CA SER A 209 -2.04 -7.70 -21.58
C SER A 209 -2.70 -7.90 -20.23
N LEU A 210 -3.77 -8.68 -20.23
CA LEU A 210 -4.52 -8.94 -19.01
C LEU A 210 -3.78 -9.90 -18.06
N GLY A 211 -2.94 -10.78 -18.57
CA GLY A 211 -2.26 -11.81 -17.78
C GLY A 211 -3.14 -13.03 -17.46
N GLY A 212 -2.47 -14.12 -17.07
CA GLY A 212 -3.11 -15.42 -16.82
C GLY A 212 -4.00 -15.43 -15.58
N SER A 213 -3.60 -14.76 -14.51
CA SER A 213 -4.35 -14.72 -13.25
C SER A 213 -5.71 -14.01 -13.40
N TRP A 214 -5.79 -12.96 -14.23
CA TRP A 214 -7.04 -12.28 -14.54
C TRP A 214 -7.91 -13.11 -15.47
N THR A 215 -7.31 -13.78 -16.46
CA THR A 215 -8.00 -14.69 -17.37
C THR A 215 -8.61 -15.86 -16.59
N LEU A 216 -7.87 -16.48 -15.69
CA LEU A 216 -8.38 -17.53 -14.81
C LEU A 216 -9.57 -17.03 -13.99
N TRP A 217 -9.48 -15.84 -13.39
CA TRP A 217 -10.61 -15.33 -12.59
C TRP A 217 -11.84 -15.03 -13.45
N LYS A 218 -11.68 -14.49 -14.67
CA LYS A 218 -12.81 -14.32 -15.60
C LYS A 218 -13.46 -15.64 -15.97
N ASN A 219 -12.66 -16.68 -16.23
CA ASN A 219 -13.18 -18.02 -16.53
C ASN A 219 -13.94 -18.63 -15.36
N LEU A 220 -13.45 -18.44 -14.14
CA LEU A 220 -14.17 -18.85 -12.93
C LEU A 220 -15.47 -18.05 -12.73
N ALA A 221 -15.42 -16.75 -12.85
CA ALA A 221 -16.59 -15.87 -12.67
C ALA A 221 -17.74 -16.18 -13.65
N ASN A 222 -17.41 -16.66 -14.86
CA ASN A 222 -18.41 -17.11 -15.84
C ASN A 222 -19.19 -18.36 -15.38
N GLN A 223 -18.68 -19.13 -14.41
CA GLN A 223 -19.32 -20.35 -13.93
C GLN A 223 -20.26 -20.11 -12.75
N SER A 224 -20.06 -19.03 -11.99
CA SER A 224 -20.94 -18.65 -10.89
C SER A 224 -20.81 -17.16 -10.54
N PRO A 225 -21.92 -16.44 -10.32
CA PRO A 225 -21.87 -15.03 -9.88
C PRO A 225 -21.25 -14.87 -8.49
N GLU A 226 -21.16 -15.93 -7.70
CA GLU A 226 -20.51 -15.90 -6.39
C GLU A 226 -18.97 -15.93 -6.47
N PHE A 227 -18.40 -16.14 -7.66
CA PHE A 227 -16.96 -16.09 -7.89
C PHE A 227 -16.46 -14.68 -8.23
N GLY A 228 -17.31 -13.66 -8.03
CA GLY A 228 -16.96 -12.25 -8.13
C GLY A 228 -17.09 -11.68 -9.54
N ARG A 229 -16.58 -10.43 -9.69
CA ARG A 229 -16.69 -9.65 -10.94
C ARG A 229 -15.32 -9.07 -11.31
N PRO A 230 -14.40 -9.86 -11.90
CA PRO A 230 -13.06 -9.43 -12.24
C PRO A 230 -13.03 -8.19 -13.15
N GLU A 231 -14.04 -8.00 -14.02
CA GLU A 231 -14.14 -6.85 -14.90
C GLU A 231 -14.17 -5.49 -14.16
N LYS A 232 -14.68 -5.45 -12.93
CA LYS A 232 -14.67 -4.26 -12.08
C LYS A 232 -13.26 -3.82 -11.70
N PHE A 233 -12.31 -4.72 -11.69
CA PHE A 233 -10.94 -4.50 -11.25
C PHE A 233 -9.96 -4.34 -12.40
N CYS A 234 -10.19 -4.93 -13.57
CA CYS A 234 -9.21 -4.97 -14.64
C CYS A 234 -9.67 -4.39 -15.99
N ASP A 235 -10.99 -4.26 -16.27
CA ASP A 235 -11.42 -3.86 -17.61
C ASP A 235 -11.44 -2.34 -17.84
N HIS A 236 -11.52 -1.54 -16.77
CA HIS A 236 -11.73 -0.09 -16.85
C HIS A 236 -10.71 0.73 -16.05
N ILE A 237 -9.50 0.22 -15.91
CA ILE A 237 -8.42 1.00 -15.29
C ILE A 237 -8.09 2.18 -16.21
N PRO A 238 -8.27 3.43 -15.76
CA PRO A 238 -7.90 4.59 -16.55
C PRO A 238 -6.41 4.62 -16.85
N ALA A 239 -6.01 4.99 -18.07
CA ALA A 239 -4.61 5.11 -18.45
C ALA A 239 -3.79 5.98 -17.48
N LYS A 240 -4.40 7.03 -16.94
CA LYS A 240 -3.80 7.93 -15.97
C LYS A 240 -3.44 7.30 -14.62
N SER A 241 -3.94 6.13 -14.31
CA SER A 241 -3.65 5.40 -13.08
C SER A 241 -2.60 4.32 -13.26
N TRP A 242 -2.03 4.20 -14.44
CA TRP A 242 -0.94 3.28 -14.69
C TRP A 242 0.28 3.68 -13.88
N PHE A 243 0.62 2.84 -12.93
CA PHE A 243 1.68 3.14 -12.00
C PHE A 243 3.05 2.85 -12.62
N VAL A 244 3.92 3.84 -12.59
CA VAL A 244 5.31 3.68 -12.99
C VAL A 244 6.22 3.92 -11.79
N SER A 245 7.10 2.99 -11.56
CA SER A 245 8.19 3.17 -10.61
C SER A 245 9.54 2.92 -11.29
N ALA A 246 10.61 3.34 -10.63
CA ALA A 246 11.97 3.04 -11.06
C ALA A 246 12.84 2.74 -9.85
N THR A 247 13.83 1.87 -10.06
CA THR A 247 14.90 1.66 -9.10
C THR A 247 16.18 2.23 -9.67
N ALA A 248 16.68 3.28 -9.05
CA ALA A 248 17.98 3.86 -9.38
C ALA A 248 19.05 3.29 -8.43
N THR A 249 20.18 2.88 -8.96
CA THR A 249 21.36 2.46 -8.20
C THR A 249 22.55 3.34 -8.55
N THR A 250 23.29 3.76 -7.54
CA THR A 250 24.47 4.62 -7.69
C THR A 250 25.47 4.40 -6.57
N ASP A 251 26.74 4.61 -6.82
CA ASP A 251 27.80 4.77 -5.81
C ASP A 251 28.46 6.16 -5.86
N ASN A 252 27.89 7.06 -6.65
CA ASN A 252 28.37 8.43 -6.80
C ASN A 252 28.14 9.22 -5.51
N LYS A 253 29.24 9.68 -4.91
CA LYS A 253 29.25 10.40 -3.61
C LYS A 253 28.47 11.71 -3.66
N LYS A 254 28.43 12.38 -4.82
CA LYS A 254 27.69 13.64 -4.97
C LYS A 254 26.19 13.40 -4.87
N ILE A 255 25.67 12.41 -5.59
CA ILE A 255 24.24 12.02 -5.52
C ILE A 255 23.90 11.60 -4.09
N ILE A 256 24.74 10.75 -3.48
CA ILE A 256 24.54 10.32 -2.08
C ILE A 256 24.48 11.52 -1.14
N SER A 257 25.34 12.55 -1.34
CA SER A 257 25.33 13.73 -0.50
C SER A 257 24.02 14.53 -0.51
N TYR A 258 23.31 14.57 -1.64
CA TYR A 258 21.98 15.20 -1.71
C TYR A 258 20.94 14.43 -0.87
N ILE A 259 21.00 13.09 -0.88
CA ILE A 259 20.13 12.27 -0.04
C ILE A 259 20.43 12.53 1.44
N GLU A 260 21.72 12.56 1.81
CA GLU A 260 22.17 12.83 3.18
C GLU A 260 21.76 14.23 3.68
N GLN A 261 21.81 15.24 2.80
CA GLN A 261 21.34 16.59 3.11
C GLN A 261 19.84 16.62 3.45
N LEU A 262 19.03 15.84 2.78
CA LEU A 262 17.60 15.73 3.05
C LEU A 262 17.28 14.94 4.32
N CYS A 263 17.82 13.74 4.44
CA CYS A 263 17.49 12.85 5.56
C CYS A 263 18.31 13.13 6.83
N LYS A 264 19.41 13.93 6.73
CA LYS A 264 20.35 14.22 7.83
C LYS A 264 20.91 12.95 8.47
N ARG A 265 21.24 11.96 7.65
CA ARG A 265 21.79 10.66 8.05
C ARG A 265 22.79 10.17 7.03
N ASP A 266 23.78 9.43 7.50
CA ASP A 266 24.71 8.67 6.66
C ASP A 266 23.96 7.51 5.99
N VAL A 267 23.89 7.55 4.65
CA VAL A 267 23.15 6.58 3.83
C VAL A 267 23.78 5.19 3.91
N LEU A 268 25.09 5.10 4.08
CA LEU A 268 25.83 3.82 4.08
C LEU A 268 26.07 3.25 5.49
N SER A 269 25.51 3.89 6.51
CA SER A 269 25.68 3.46 7.92
C SER A 269 25.03 2.12 8.28
N GLY A 270 24.26 1.51 7.40
CA GLY A 270 23.46 0.31 7.70
C GLY A 270 22.23 0.58 8.59
N ARG A 271 21.89 1.85 8.81
CA ARG A 271 20.76 2.31 9.60
C ARG A 271 19.65 2.87 8.72
N THR A 272 18.52 3.21 9.34
CA THR A 272 17.38 3.89 8.69
C THR A 272 17.88 5.15 7.96
N VAL A 273 17.55 5.27 6.68
CA VAL A 273 17.93 6.40 5.81
C VAL A 273 16.80 7.43 5.74
N THR A 274 15.87 7.29 4.79
CA THR A 274 14.73 8.22 4.70
C THR A 274 13.66 7.95 5.75
N GLY A 275 13.59 6.73 6.27
CA GLY A 275 12.58 6.30 7.23
C GLY A 275 11.21 6.04 6.60
N GLY A 276 11.09 6.22 5.32
CA GLY A 276 9.89 6.08 4.51
C GLY A 276 9.96 6.99 3.28
N ILE A 277 8.81 7.29 2.72
CA ILE A 277 8.69 8.03 1.47
C ILE A 277 8.92 9.52 1.68
N ILE A 278 9.78 10.13 0.87
CA ILE A 278 9.87 11.58 0.69
C ILE A 278 9.05 11.94 -0.55
N SER A 279 8.06 12.81 -0.41
CA SER A 279 7.20 13.24 -1.49
C SER A 279 7.57 14.63 -1.98
N VAL A 280 7.63 14.83 -3.29
CA VAL A 280 7.80 16.16 -3.89
C VAL A 280 6.42 16.78 -4.04
N ALA A 281 6.08 17.72 -3.16
CA ALA A 281 4.71 18.24 -3.01
C ALA A 281 4.20 18.99 -4.26
N ASN A 282 5.08 19.65 -4.98
CA ASN A 282 4.76 20.41 -6.18
C ASN A 282 5.22 19.75 -7.49
N SER A 283 5.57 18.46 -7.46
CA SER A 283 5.87 17.69 -8.68
C SER A 283 4.60 17.44 -9.48
N SER A 284 4.65 17.71 -10.77
CA SER A 284 3.58 17.42 -11.73
C SER A 284 3.30 15.90 -11.80
N TRP A 285 4.32 15.06 -11.70
CA TRP A 285 4.16 13.61 -11.61
C TRP A 285 3.68 13.13 -10.23
N GLN A 286 3.61 14.01 -9.22
CA GLN A 286 3.53 13.63 -7.81
C GLN A 286 4.61 12.61 -7.45
N LEU A 287 5.84 12.92 -7.88
CA LEU A 287 7.00 12.07 -7.67
C LEU A 287 7.27 11.90 -6.18
N SER A 288 7.58 10.69 -5.81
CA SER A 288 8.02 10.31 -4.47
C SER A 288 9.17 9.32 -4.56
N PHE A 289 10.01 9.27 -3.53
CA PHE A 289 11.11 8.34 -3.50
C PHE A 289 11.41 7.88 -2.06
N THR A 290 12.09 6.75 -1.94
CA THR A 290 12.57 6.24 -0.65
C THR A 290 13.93 5.58 -0.79
N VAL A 291 14.74 5.76 0.22
CA VAL A 291 15.99 5.03 0.41
C VAL A 291 15.87 4.25 1.71
N ASN A 292 15.70 2.96 1.57
CA ASN A 292 15.63 2.06 2.71
C ASN A 292 17.03 1.87 3.34
N ARG A 293 17.11 1.11 4.42
CA ARG A 293 18.39 0.68 5.00
C ARG A 293 19.25 0.04 3.91
N GLN A 294 20.51 0.46 3.79
CA GLN A 294 21.47 -0.11 2.87
C GLN A 294 22.36 -1.09 3.66
N GLN A 295 22.68 -2.21 3.15
CA GLN A 295 22.34 -2.83 1.87
C GLN A 295 20.89 -3.35 1.88
N GLN A 296 20.15 -3.06 0.85
CA GLN A 296 18.76 -3.54 0.71
C GLN A 296 18.70 -4.96 0.13
N PHE A 297 19.75 -5.37 -0.59
CA PHE A 297 19.92 -6.72 -1.14
C PHE A 297 21.19 -7.35 -0.57
N LYS A 298 21.16 -8.64 -0.25
CA LYS A 298 22.32 -9.35 0.33
C LYS A 298 23.58 -9.27 -0.55
N LYS A 299 23.40 -9.27 -1.88
CA LYS A 299 24.49 -9.18 -2.85
C LYS A 299 24.84 -7.76 -3.31
N GLN A 300 24.16 -6.75 -2.80
CA GLN A 300 24.42 -5.35 -3.16
C GLN A 300 25.83 -4.94 -2.68
N PRO A 301 26.64 -4.28 -3.54
CA PRO A 301 27.93 -3.71 -3.13
C PRO A 301 27.78 -2.74 -1.95
N LYS A 302 28.76 -2.75 -1.03
CA LYS A 302 28.66 -1.97 0.21
C LYS A 302 28.65 -0.45 0.01
N ASN A 303 29.23 0.04 -1.08
CA ASN A 303 29.26 1.44 -1.46
C ASN A 303 28.09 1.88 -2.35
N GLN A 304 27.25 0.94 -2.80
CA GLN A 304 26.11 1.21 -3.66
C GLN A 304 24.87 1.54 -2.85
N VAL A 305 24.12 2.53 -3.33
CA VAL A 305 22.81 2.94 -2.81
C VAL A 305 21.73 2.56 -3.81
N SER A 306 20.63 2.00 -3.32
CA SER A 306 19.41 1.73 -4.08
C SER A 306 18.33 2.71 -3.66
N VAL A 307 17.77 3.41 -4.64
CA VAL A 307 16.69 4.39 -4.48
C VAL A 307 15.46 3.87 -5.22
N TRP A 308 14.32 3.78 -4.54
CA TRP A 308 13.06 3.51 -5.21
C TRP A 308 12.32 4.83 -5.45
N ILE A 309 11.94 5.06 -6.70
CA ILE A 309 11.26 6.25 -7.21
C ILE A 309 9.91 5.81 -7.76
N TYR A 310 8.85 6.58 -7.55
CA TYR A 310 7.57 6.34 -8.20
C TYR A 310 6.80 7.64 -8.42
N ALA A 311 5.86 7.58 -9.36
CA ALA A 311 4.95 8.67 -9.69
C ALA A 311 3.50 8.17 -9.65
N LEU A 312 2.61 9.00 -9.08
CA LEU A 312 1.18 8.70 -9.07
C LEU A 312 0.47 9.21 -10.32
N TYR A 313 0.89 10.36 -10.86
CA TYR A 313 0.24 11.00 -12.02
C TYR A 313 1.03 10.68 -13.28
N SER A 314 0.80 9.48 -13.80
CA SER A 314 1.62 8.89 -14.86
C SER A 314 1.36 9.46 -16.26
N ASP A 315 0.26 10.19 -16.44
CA ASP A 315 -0.12 10.87 -17.70
C ASP A 315 0.27 12.35 -17.74
N GLU A 316 0.71 12.91 -16.60
CA GLU A 316 1.17 14.29 -16.54
C GLU A 316 2.62 14.44 -17.05
N LYS A 317 2.92 15.61 -17.63
CA LYS A 317 4.29 15.93 -18.06
C LYS A 317 5.16 16.30 -16.85
N GLY A 318 6.37 15.78 -16.81
CA GLY A 318 7.36 16.12 -15.78
C GLY A 318 7.75 17.60 -15.79
N ASP A 319 8.34 18.03 -14.66
CA ASP A 319 8.75 19.41 -14.48
C ASP A 319 10.08 19.73 -15.17
N PHE A 320 10.97 18.75 -15.31
CA PHE A 320 12.24 18.84 -16.04
C PHE A 320 12.16 18.16 -17.41
N ILE A 321 11.76 16.89 -17.46
CA ILE A 321 11.75 16.07 -18.68
C ILE A 321 10.64 16.47 -19.68
N LYS A 322 9.55 17.10 -19.23
CA LYS A 322 8.45 17.60 -20.08
C LYS A 322 7.70 16.53 -20.87
N LYS A 323 7.74 15.27 -20.45
CA LYS A 323 6.93 14.17 -20.99
C LYS A 323 6.36 13.28 -19.86
N PRO A 324 5.33 12.47 -20.13
CA PRO A 324 4.79 11.54 -19.14
C PRO A 324 5.84 10.53 -18.69
N ILE A 325 5.79 10.12 -17.42
CA ILE A 325 6.76 9.13 -16.89
C ILE A 325 6.68 7.80 -17.63
N THR A 326 5.51 7.44 -18.18
CA THR A 326 5.29 6.23 -18.98
C THR A 326 6.10 6.19 -20.26
N GLU A 327 6.55 7.35 -20.76
CA GLU A 327 7.35 7.50 -21.98
C GLU A 327 8.84 7.68 -21.68
N CYS A 328 9.22 7.70 -20.39
CA CYS A 328 10.57 8.03 -19.98
C CYS A 328 11.48 6.79 -19.91
N THR A 329 12.71 6.95 -20.37
CA THR A 329 13.80 6.02 -20.11
C THR A 329 14.20 6.04 -18.64
N GLY A 330 14.96 5.07 -18.17
CA GLY A 330 15.46 5.08 -16.79
C GLY A 330 16.30 6.33 -16.49
N SER A 331 17.18 6.72 -17.44
CA SER A 331 17.97 7.94 -17.30
C SER A 331 17.11 9.17 -17.18
N GLU A 332 16.02 9.30 -17.93
CA GLU A 332 15.13 10.44 -17.86
C GLU A 332 14.34 10.53 -16.55
N ILE A 333 13.90 9.38 -16.00
CA ILE A 333 13.29 9.34 -14.67
C ILE A 333 14.31 9.75 -13.59
N CYS A 334 15.55 9.31 -13.73
CA CYS A 334 16.63 9.75 -12.85
C CYS A 334 16.88 11.26 -12.94
N GLN A 335 16.88 11.84 -14.14
CA GLN A 335 17.02 13.28 -14.36
C GLN A 335 15.92 14.08 -13.66
N GLU A 336 14.67 13.66 -13.78
CA GLU A 336 13.54 14.31 -13.10
C GLU A 336 13.70 14.23 -11.57
N TRP A 337 14.12 13.06 -11.04
CA TRP A 337 14.40 12.90 -9.62
C TRP A 337 15.54 13.78 -9.14
N LEU A 338 16.67 13.85 -9.85
CA LEU A 338 17.82 14.70 -9.53
C LEU A 338 17.46 16.20 -9.55
N TYR A 339 16.63 16.63 -10.51
CA TYR A 339 16.08 17.98 -10.55
C TYR A 339 15.31 18.31 -9.27
N HIS A 340 14.45 17.42 -8.83
CA HIS A 340 13.70 17.60 -7.59
C HIS A 340 14.58 17.52 -6.34
N MET A 341 15.72 16.84 -6.40
CA MET A 341 16.72 16.82 -5.33
C MET A 341 17.55 18.12 -5.22
N GLY A 342 17.45 18.99 -6.19
CA GLY A 342 18.19 20.27 -6.21
C GLY A 342 19.60 20.17 -6.81
N VAL A 343 19.84 19.16 -7.63
CA VAL A 343 21.08 19.06 -8.41
C VAL A 343 21.12 20.19 -9.45
N PRO A 344 22.25 20.90 -9.67
CA PRO A 344 22.38 21.91 -10.73
C PRO A 344 22.01 21.35 -12.10
N GLN A 345 21.20 22.10 -12.85
CA GLN A 345 20.61 21.59 -14.10
C GLN A 345 21.66 21.16 -15.13
N GLU A 346 22.81 21.84 -15.18
CA GLU A 346 23.94 21.54 -16.07
C GLU A 346 24.63 20.19 -15.77
N GLU A 347 24.41 19.62 -14.58
CA GLU A 347 25.03 18.37 -14.17
C GLU A 347 24.06 17.18 -14.23
N ILE A 348 22.75 17.44 -14.29
CA ILE A 348 21.71 16.41 -14.16
C ILE A 348 21.86 15.30 -15.21
N VAL A 349 22.06 15.69 -16.47
CA VAL A 349 22.12 14.74 -17.59
C VAL A 349 23.32 13.81 -17.45
N GLU A 350 24.49 14.36 -17.16
CA GLU A 350 25.72 13.57 -16.98
C GLU A 350 25.59 12.61 -15.79
N LEU A 351 25.14 13.11 -14.64
CA LEU A 351 24.98 12.28 -13.45
C LEU A 351 23.95 11.14 -13.65
N ALA A 352 22.84 11.42 -14.31
CA ALA A 352 21.81 10.41 -14.56
C ALA A 352 22.26 9.33 -15.55
N GLN A 353 23.00 9.70 -16.58
CA GLN A 353 23.44 8.78 -17.63
C GLN A 353 24.67 7.95 -17.25
N SER A 354 25.64 8.59 -16.58
CA SER A 354 26.96 7.99 -16.33
C SER A 354 27.12 7.41 -14.93
N GLU A 355 26.38 7.93 -13.95
CA GLU A 355 26.60 7.63 -12.53
C GLU A 355 25.41 6.88 -11.90
N CYS A 356 24.30 6.73 -12.62
CA CYS A 356 23.14 5.99 -12.18
C CYS A 356 22.78 4.88 -13.17
N ASN A 357 22.39 3.72 -12.64
CA ASN A 357 21.66 2.72 -13.42
C ASN A 357 20.22 2.69 -12.91
N THR A 358 19.29 3.07 -13.79
CA THR A 358 17.87 3.23 -13.42
C THR A 358 16.99 2.34 -14.26
N ILE A 359 16.23 1.47 -13.60
CA ILE A 359 15.35 0.48 -14.23
C ILE A 359 13.90 0.95 -14.01
N PRO A 360 13.21 1.47 -15.06
CA PRO A 360 11.79 1.75 -14.97
C PRO A 360 10.96 0.47 -15.00
N VAL A 361 9.86 0.48 -14.28
CA VAL A 361 8.88 -0.61 -14.22
C VAL A 361 7.50 -0.02 -14.45
N TYR A 362 6.82 -0.50 -15.48
CA TYR A 362 5.43 -0.16 -15.75
C TYR A 362 4.51 -1.24 -15.22
N MET A 363 3.50 -0.86 -14.41
CA MET A 363 2.60 -1.78 -13.71
C MET A 363 1.14 -1.37 -13.96
N PRO A 364 0.49 -1.91 -15.02
CA PRO A 364 -0.84 -1.47 -15.44
C PRO A 364 -1.95 -1.77 -14.43
N TYR A 365 -1.79 -2.80 -13.59
CA TYR A 365 -2.82 -3.26 -12.66
C TYR A 365 -2.49 -3.03 -11.18
N VAL A 366 -1.43 -2.27 -10.85
CA VAL A 366 -0.98 -2.15 -9.46
C VAL A 366 -2.03 -1.55 -8.53
N THR A 367 -2.93 -0.70 -9.04
CA THR A 367 -4.02 -0.09 -8.28
C THR A 367 -5.38 -0.77 -8.48
N ALA A 368 -5.42 -1.91 -9.16
CA ALA A 368 -6.67 -2.63 -9.49
C ALA A 368 -7.56 -2.88 -8.27
N TYR A 369 -6.98 -3.19 -7.12
CA TYR A 369 -7.73 -3.43 -5.88
C TYR A 369 -8.38 -2.17 -5.28
N PHE A 370 -8.04 -0.98 -5.76
CA PHE A 370 -8.66 0.30 -5.36
C PHE A 370 -9.75 0.79 -6.32
N MET A 371 -10.07 0.02 -7.36
CA MET A 371 -11.13 0.40 -8.28
C MET A 371 -12.48 0.54 -7.56
N PRO A 372 -13.31 1.55 -7.93
CA PRO A 372 -14.68 1.62 -7.45
C PRO A 372 -15.43 0.34 -7.76
N ARG A 373 -16.07 -0.23 -6.76
CA ARG A 373 -16.73 -1.53 -6.82
C ARG A 373 -17.85 -1.64 -5.80
N ALA A 374 -18.73 -2.62 -6.00
CA ALA A 374 -19.66 -3.05 -4.95
C ALA A 374 -19.00 -4.08 -4.01
N TYR A 375 -19.58 -4.20 -2.80
CA TYR A 375 -19.09 -5.16 -1.79
C TYR A 375 -19.00 -6.59 -2.34
N LYS A 376 -19.99 -7.01 -3.13
CA LYS A 376 -20.10 -8.39 -3.69
C LYS A 376 -19.20 -8.65 -4.92
N ASP A 377 -18.43 -7.68 -5.37
CA ASP A 377 -17.60 -7.86 -6.57
C ASP A 377 -16.35 -8.71 -6.31
N ARG A 378 -15.93 -8.86 -5.06
CA ARG A 378 -14.97 -9.90 -4.66
C ARG A 378 -15.70 -11.15 -4.18
N PRO A 379 -15.22 -12.36 -4.54
CA PRO A 379 -15.76 -13.60 -3.97
C PRO A 379 -15.45 -13.69 -2.48
N LEU A 380 -16.30 -14.32 -1.71
CA LEU A 380 -15.94 -14.74 -0.35
C LEU A 380 -14.74 -15.68 -0.39
N VAL A 381 -13.95 -15.71 0.68
CA VAL A 381 -12.83 -16.65 0.81
C VAL A 381 -13.28 -18.08 0.53
N VAL A 382 -14.36 -18.53 1.16
CA VAL A 382 -15.03 -19.77 0.83
C VAL A 382 -16.46 -19.43 0.39
N PRO A 383 -16.77 -19.51 -0.93
CA PRO A 383 -18.12 -19.27 -1.42
C PRO A 383 -19.14 -20.20 -0.78
N ASN A 384 -20.37 -19.72 -0.61
CA ASN A 384 -21.43 -20.52 0.02
C ASN A 384 -21.61 -21.86 -0.67
N GLY A 385 -21.58 -22.94 0.11
CA GLY A 385 -21.71 -24.32 -0.39
C GLY A 385 -20.47 -24.87 -1.07
N SER A 386 -19.35 -24.17 -1.07
CA SER A 386 -18.08 -24.70 -1.58
C SER A 386 -17.60 -25.87 -0.70
N LYS A 387 -17.16 -26.94 -1.35
CA LYS A 387 -16.68 -28.14 -0.69
C LYS A 387 -15.15 -28.25 -0.68
N ASN A 388 -14.51 -27.78 -1.74
CA ASN A 388 -13.11 -27.97 -1.96
C ASN A 388 -12.42 -26.81 -2.69
N LEU A 389 -13.09 -25.68 -2.85
CA LEU A 389 -12.58 -24.48 -3.54
C LEU A 389 -12.63 -23.28 -2.64
N ALA A 390 -11.53 -22.54 -2.55
CA ALA A 390 -11.43 -21.26 -1.86
C ALA A 390 -10.66 -20.22 -2.69
N PHE A 391 -11.00 -18.94 -2.48
CA PHE A 391 -10.29 -17.80 -3.03
C PHE A 391 -9.44 -17.13 -1.96
N ILE A 392 -8.21 -16.78 -2.28
CA ILE A 392 -7.27 -16.16 -1.33
C ILE A 392 -6.59 -14.92 -1.94
N GLY A 393 -5.94 -14.12 -1.11
CA GLY A 393 -5.20 -12.93 -1.53
C GLY A 393 -6.07 -11.68 -1.69
N ASN A 394 -5.56 -10.66 -2.37
CA ASN A 394 -6.13 -9.32 -2.41
C ASN A 394 -7.52 -9.22 -3.04
N PHE A 395 -7.92 -10.19 -3.85
CA PHE A 395 -9.21 -10.19 -4.55
C PHE A 395 -10.21 -11.21 -4.00
N ALA A 396 -9.98 -11.73 -2.80
CA ALA A 396 -10.98 -12.41 -1.99
C ALA A 396 -11.53 -11.46 -0.92
N GLU A 397 -12.78 -11.61 -0.51
CA GLU A 397 -13.41 -10.73 0.48
C GLU A 397 -13.26 -11.30 1.89
N THR A 398 -12.66 -10.53 2.78
CA THR A 398 -12.62 -10.80 4.22
C THR A 398 -12.98 -9.55 5.01
N ALA A 399 -13.55 -9.74 6.20
CA ALA A 399 -14.03 -8.65 7.03
C ALA A 399 -12.89 -7.96 7.80
N ARG A 400 -13.06 -6.65 8.06
CA ARG A 400 -12.24 -5.85 8.99
C ARG A 400 -10.75 -5.75 8.65
N ASP A 401 -10.35 -6.13 7.46
CA ASP A 401 -8.97 -5.98 7.00
C ASP A 401 -8.95 -5.23 5.67
N THR A 402 -7.77 -4.86 5.22
CA THR A 402 -7.64 -4.07 4.00
C THR A 402 -6.59 -4.67 3.07
N VAL A 403 -6.87 -4.60 1.78
CA VAL A 403 -6.01 -5.10 0.71
C VAL A 403 -4.62 -4.45 0.73
N PHE A 404 -3.69 -5.00 -0.04
CA PHE A 404 -2.30 -4.55 -0.15
C PHE A 404 -1.46 -4.75 1.12
N THR A 405 -2.00 -5.37 2.15
CA THR A 405 -1.24 -5.79 3.32
C THR A 405 -0.88 -7.27 3.22
N THR A 406 0.31 -7.64 3.72
CA THR A 406 0.71 -9.04 3.82
C THR A 406 -0.25 -9.81 4.71
N GLU A 407 -0.75 -9.16 5.76
CA GLU A 407 -1.72 -9.71 6.71
C GLU A 407 -3.02 -10.14 6.01
N TYR A 408 -3.51 -9.36 5.05
CA TYR A 408 -4.71 -9.69 4.29
C TYR A 408 -4.57 -11.04 3.56
N SER A 409 -3.43 -11.24 2.90
CA SER A 409 -3.15 -12.51 2.19
C SER A 409 -3.03 -13.69 3.16
N VAL A 410 -2.38 -13.49 4.30
CA VAL A 410 -2.26 -14.54 5.34
C VAL A 410 -3.63 -14.84 5.95
N ARG A 411 -4.44 -13.83 6.23
CA ARG A 411 -5.79 -13.97 6.79
C ARG A 411 -6.69 -14.79 5.87
N THR A 412 -6.78 -14.42 4.61
CA THR A 412 -7.62 -15.15 3.63
C THR A 412 -7.17 -16.61 3.48
N ALA A 413 -5.86 -16.88 3.51
CA ALA A 413 -5.33 -18.24 3.48
C ALA A 413 -5.70 -19.04 4.75
N MET A 414 -5.61 -18.43 5.94
CA MET A 414 -6.03 -19.08 7.20
C MET A 414 -7.53 -19.37 7.22
N GLU A 415 -8.36 -18.38 6.80
CA GLU A 415 -9.81 -18.54 6.68
C GLU A 415 -10.16 -19.69 5.74
N ALA A 416 -9.52 -19.76 4.57
CA ALA A 416 -9.73 -20.81 3.59
C ALA A 416 -9.43 -22.21 4.17
N VAL A 417 -8.27 -22.37 4.80
CA VAL A 417 -7.84 -23.64 5.40
C VAL A 417 -8.77 -24.05 6.55
N TYR A 418 -9.09 -23.12 7.46
CA TYR A 418 -9.89 -23.44 8.62
C TYR A 418 -11.33 -23.81 8.25
N GLN A 419 -11.93 -23.12 7.26
CA GLN A 419 -13.28 -23.43 6.83
C GLN A 419 -13.37 -24.72 6.01
N LEU A 420 -12.43 -24.95 5.07
CA LEU A 420 -12.49 -26.16 4.22
C LEU A 420 -12.12 -27.44 4.99
N LEU A 421 -11.29 -27.34 6.02
CA LEU A 421 -10.86 -28.48 6.84
C LEU A 421 -11.65 -28.62 8.15
N ASP A 422 -12.68 -27.79 8.35
CA ASP A 422 -13.50 -27.77 9.59
C ASP A 422 -12.61 -27.69 10.85
N VAL A 423 -11.60 -26.83 10.80
CA VAL A 423 -10.70 -26.64 11.95
C VAL A 423 -11.39 -25.75 12.99
N ASP A 424 -11.63 -26.29 14.16
CA ASP A 424 -12.21 -25.54 15.29
C ASP A 424 -11.20 -24.53 15.86
N ARG A 425 -10.89 -23.52 15.05
CA ARG A 425 -9.99 -22.44 15.40
C ARG A 425 -10.35 -21.16 14.64
N GLY A 426 -10.51 -20.06 15.36
CA GLY A 426 -10.69 -18.74 14.77
C GLY A 426 -9.37 -18.20 14.17
N VAL A 427 -9.48 -17.48 13.06
CA VAL A 427 -8.38 -16.64 12.57
C VAL A 427 -8.17 -15.51 13.57
N PRO A 428 -6.92 -15.18 13.96
CA PRO A 428 -6.64 -14.07 14.87
C PRO A 428 -7.33 -12.78 14.40
N GLU A 429 -8.04 -12.13 15.31
CA GLU A 429 -8.74 -10.88 14.95
C GLU A 429 -7.76 -9.77 14.62
N VAL A 430 -8.14 -8.90 13.68
CA VAL A 430 -7.47 -7.61 13.47
C VAL A 430 -7.70 -6.75 14.71
N TYR A 431 -6.67 -6.02 15.14
CA TYR A 431 -6.83 -5.07 16.24
C TYR A 431 -7.91 -4.04 15.91
N ALA A 432 -9.04 -4.15 16.60
CA ALA A 432 -10.22 -3.34 16.39
C ALA A 432 -10.03 -1.94 17.03
N SER A 433 -9.01 -1.23 16.55
CA SER A 433 -8.59 0.07 17.10
C SER A 433 -9.65 1.15 16.95
N GLU A 434 -10.53 1.02 15.98
CA GLU A 434 -11.67 1.90 15.75
C GLU A 434 -12.74 1.87 16.85
N PHE A 435 -12.71 0.86 17.72
CA PHE A 435 -13.58 0.76 18.89
C PHE A 435 -12.88 1.14 20.21
N ASP A 436 -11.57 1.45 20.18
CA ASP A 436 -10.84 1.89 21.36
C ASP A 436 -10.92 3.42 21.50
N ALA A 437 -11.67 3.89 22.50
CA ALA A 437 -11.83 5.32 22.75
C ALA A 437 -10.49 6.07 22.94
N ARG A 438 -9.47 5.40 23.45
CA ARG A 438 -8.12 5.99 23.63
C ARG A 438 -7.48 6.26 22.28
N VAL A 439 -7.56 5.29 21.38
CA VAL A 439 -7.05 5.43 19.99
C VAL A 439 -7.81 6.54 19.27
N LEU A 440 -9.13 6.60 19.41
CA LEU A 440 -9.94 7.64 18.78
C LEU A 440 -9.62 9.04 19.31
N MET A 441 -9.29 9.17 20.60
CA MET A 441 -8.84 10.44 21.18
C MET A 441 -7.47 10.86 20.64
N ASP A 442 -6.52 9.95 20.55
CA ASP A 442 -5.21 10.23 19.95
C ASP A 442 -5.35 10.61 18.48
N ALA A 443 -6.13 9.86 17.71
CA ALA A 443 -6.42 10.19 16.32
C ALA A 443 -7.09 11.57 16.19
N PHE A 444 -8.04 11.90 17.04
CA PHE A 444 -8.68 13.22 17.05
C PHE A 444 -7.67 14.34 17.36
N TYR A 445 -6.78 14.14 18.31
CA TYR A 445 -5.72 15.08 18.63
C TYR A 445 -4.80 15.34 17.44
N GLU A 446 -4.32 14.28 16.79
CA GLU A 446 -3.46 14.35 15.61
C GLU A 446 -4.18 15.00 14.40
N LEU A 447 -5.42 14.61 14.10
CA LEU A 447 -6.22 15.19 13.01
C LEU A 447 -6.51 16.69 13.19
N ASN A 448 -6.40 17.21 14.40
CA ASN A 448 -6.54 18.63 14.72
C ASN A 448 -5.17 19.32 14.91
N ASP A 449 -4.11 18.82 14.28
CA ASP A 449 -2.76 19.37 14.38
C ASP A 449 -2.29 19.52 15.83
N ARG A 450 -2.56 18.50 16.64
CA ARG A 450 -2.18 18.40 18.07
C ARG A 450 -2.66 19.55 18.95
N LYS A 451 -3.84 20.10 18.62
CA LYS A 451 -4.51 21.17 19.41
C LYS A 451 -5.44 20.59 20.46
N SER A 452 -5.36 21.12 21.67
CA SER A 452 -6.28 20.80 22.75
C SER A 452 -7.72 21.30 22.47
N LEU A 453 -8.70 20.76 23.18
CA LEU A 453 -10.10 21.22 23.08
C LEU A 453 -10.23 22.71 23.36
N HIS A 454 -9.45 23.26 24.29
CA HIS A 454 -9.45 24.68 24.60
C HIS A 454 -9.00 25.54 23.41
N GLU A 455 -7.93 25.13 22.73
CA GLU A 455 -7.41 25.81 21.54
C GLU A 455 -8.39 25.76 20.37
N LEU A 456 -9.06 24.62 20.18
CA LEU A 456 -10.04 24.41 19.11
C LEU A 456 -11.28 25.30 19.23
N VAL A 457 -11.66 25.70 20.47
CA VAL A 457 -12.85 26.56 20.73
C VAL A 457 -12.49 27.98 21.10
N ASN A 458 -11.22 28.35 21.19
CA ASN A 458 -10.76 29.62 21.74
C ASN A 458 -11.40 30.86 21.06
N LYS A 459 -11.60 30.80 19.74
CA LYS A 459 -12.18 31.88 18.93
C LYS A 459 -13.72 31.98 19.03
N ASN A 460 -14.39 31.05 19.74
CA ASN A 460 -15.86 31.02 19.82
C ASN A 460 -16.32 30.99 21.26
N PHE A 461 -16.81 32.16 21.76
CA PHE A 461 -17.24 32.36 23.15
C PHE A 461 -18.31 31.34 23.58
N ILE A 462 -19.30 31.08 22.74
CA ILE A 462 -20.38 30.13 23.06
C ILE A 462 -19.83 28.72 23.22
N LYS A 463 -19.02 28.23 22.27
CA LYS A 463 -18.42 26.92 22.35
C LYS A 463 -17.48 26.79 23.55
N ARG A 464 -16.73 27.82 23.85
CA ARG A 464 -15.86 27.87 25.03
C ARG A 464 -16.66 27.77 26.34
N SER A 465 -17.80 28.48 26.41
CA SER A 465 -18.68 28.41 27.58
C SER A 465 -19.29 27.00 27.77
N VAL A 466 -19.73 26.39 26.67
CA VAL A 466 -20.24 25.00 26.68
C VAL A 466 -19.15 24.04 27.12
N LEU A 467 -17.93 24.11 26.54
CA LEU A 467 -16.82 23.29 26.94
C LEU A 467 -16.53 23.42 28.43
N ASN A 468 -16.39 24.64 28.94
CA ASN A 468 -16.13 24.89 30.36
C ASN A 468 -17.22 24.30 31.29
N THR A 469 -18.49 24.32 30.85
CA THR A 469 -19.60 23.71 31.59
C THR A 469 -19.47 22.19 31.62
N VAL A 470 -19.11 21.56 30.49
CA VAL A 470 -18.88 20.11 30.41
C VAL A 470 -17.69 19.73 31.29
N LEU A 471 -16.58 20.46 31.20
CA LEU A 471 -15.36 20.18 31.97
C LEU A 471 -15.61 20.29 33.49
N LYS A 472 -16.44 21.23 33.93
CA LYS A 472 -16.84 21.30 35.35
C LYS A 472 -17.59 20.03 35.79
N LYS A 473 -18.42 19.44 34.92
CA LYS A 473 -19.21 18.24 35.26
C LYS A 473 -18.36 16.97 35.33
N ILE A 474 -17.31 16.89 34.53
CA ILE A 474 -16.43 15.71 34.50
C ILE A 474 -15.23 15.84 35.44
N ARG A 475 -15.09 16.94 36.14
CA ARG A 475 -13.96 17.22 37.05
C ARG A 475 -13.82 16.11 38.09
N GLY A 476 -12.60 15.57 38.23
CA GLY A 476 -12.32 14.49 39.18
C GLY A 476 -12.81 13.11 38.74
N THR A 477 -13.37 12.97 37.54
CA THR A 477 -13.78 11.68 36.99
C THR A 477 -12.68 11.06 36.10
N PHE A 478 -12.80 9.76 35.83
CA PHE A 478 -11.90 9.07 34.90
C PHE A 478 -11.91 9.67 33.48
N ILE A 479 -13.00 10.33 33.09
CA ILE A 479 -13.11 11.02 31.79
C ILE A 479 -12.14 12.20 31.72
N GLU A 480 -12.06 13.01 32.79
CA GLU A 480 -11.07 14.10 32.82
C GLU A 480 -9.65 13.55 32.74
N GLU A 481 -9.35 12.51 33.53
CA GLU A 481 -8.03 11.86 33.51
C GLU A 481 -7.67 11.34 32.11
N LEU A 482 -8.63 10.68 31.44
CA LEU A 482 -8.47 10.15 30.10
C LEU A 482 -8.16 11.27 29.08
N LEU A 483 -8.95 12.37 29.11
CA LEU A 483 -8.73 13.52 28.22
C LEU A 483 -7.35 14.16 28.44
N ARG A 484 -6.91 14.29 29.70
CA ARG A 484 -5.56 14.80 30.01
C ARG A 484 -4.46 13.87 29.52
N LYS A 485 -4.61 12.56 29.73
CA LYS A 485 -3.64 11.56 29.28
C LYS A 485 -3.45 11.60 27.76
N HIS A 486 -4.52 11.87 27.01
CA HIS A 486 -4.52 11.98 25.55
C HIS A 486 -4.37 13.45 25.06
N LYS A 487 -3.86 14.34 25.90
CA LYS A 487 -3.51 15.74 25.56
C LYS A 487 -4.64 16.58 25.00
N LEU A 488 -5.89 16.19 25.24
CA LEU A 488 -7.07 16.95 24.83
C LEU A 488 -7.45 18.06 25.83
N LEU A 489 -6.91 18.00 27.05
CA LEU A 489 -7.04 19.03 28.09
C LEU A 489 -5.69 19.55 28.56
#